data_04cffe8fd0b98de8fb42eba03f70bfc9
#
_entry.id   04cffe8fd0b98de8fb42eba03f70bfc9
#
_cell.length_a   1.000
_cell.length_b   1.000
_cell.length_c   1.000
_cell.angle_alpha   90.00
_cell.angle_beta   90.00
_cell.angle_gamma   90.00
#
_symmetry.space_group_name_H-M   'P 1'
#
loop_
_entity.id
_entity.type
_entity.pdbx_description
1 polymer ?
#
loop_
_entity_poly.entity_id
_entity_poly.type
_entity_poly.pdbx_seq_one_letter_code
_entity_poly.pdbx_strand_id
1 'polypeptide(L)'
;MLAAMPACLLLWMIAGTALAGDVAAGKARAAVSCAACHGLKGISLLPDYPNLAGQKARYLEKSLQAFRDGSRVNAIMNAMAARLTDREIADLAAYFSSLE
;
A
#
# COMPACT_ATOMS: atom_id res chain seq x y z
N MET A 1 -10.74 48.34 -32.18
CA MET A 1 -11.60 47.22 -31.72
C MET A 1 -10.72 46.12 -31.19
N LEU A 2 -10.71 45.96 -29.88
CA LEU A 2 -9.98 44.88 -29.22
C LEU A 2 -10.88 43.66 -29.23
N ALA A 3 -10.52 42.64 -30.01
CA ALA A 3 -11.16 41.36 -29.93
C ALA A 3 -10.81 40.71 -28.57
N ALA A 4 -11.82 40.50 -27.75
CA ALA A 4 -11.64 39.74 -26.51
C ALA A 4 -11.25 38.30 -26.87
N MET A 5 -10.04 37.94 -26.57
CA MET A 5 -9.65 36.54 -26.64
C MET A 5 -10.39 35.74 -25.54
N PRO A 6 -11.07 34.67 -25.89
CA PRO A 6 -11.62 33.83 -24.84
C PRO A 6 -10.47 33.32 -23.97
N ALA A 7 -10.58 33.57 -22.67
CA ALA A 7 -9.70 32.95 -21.72
C ALA A 7 -9.88 31.41 -21.87
N CYS A 8 -8.86 30.75 -22.42
CA CYS A 8 -8.80 29.30 -22.36
C CYS A 8 -8.66 28.95 -20.90
N LEU A 9 -9.78 28.59 -20.27
CA LEU A 9 -9.76 27.89 -19.01
C LEU A 9 -9.12 26.54 -19.29
N LEU A 10 -7.80 26.48 -19.14
CA LEU A 10 -7.10 25.23 -18.98
C LEU A 10 -7.62 24.62 -17.68
N LEU A 11 -8.66 23.81 -17.81
CA LEU A 11 -9.01 22.88 -16.77
C LEU A 11 -7.82 21.94 -16.63
N TRP A 12 -6.97 22.22 -15.66
CA TRP A 12 -6.02 21.26 -15.18
C TRP A 12 -6.83 20.17 -14.52
N MET A 13 -7.14 19.13 -15.26
CA MET A 13 -7.52 17.89 -14.64
C MET A 13 -6.31 17.42 -13.86
N ILE A 14 -6.32 17.67 -12.56
CA ILE A 14 -5.46 16.95 -11.66
C ILE A 14 -6.00 15.51 -11.69
N ALA A 15 -5.48 14.71 -12.62
CA ALA A 15 -5.64 13.29 -12.52
C ALA A 15 -5.04 12.91 -11.17
N GLY A 16 -5.87 12.43 -10.24
CA GLY A 16 -5.41 11.91 -8.98
C GLY A 16 -4.36 10.85 -9.29
N THR A 17 -3.07 11.19 -9.10
CA THR A 17 -2.01 10.20 -9.18
C THR A 17 -2.21 9.22 -8.03
N ALA A 18 -2.33 7.93 -8.36
CA ALA A 18 -2.24 6.89 -7.36
C ALA A 18 -0.96 7.10 -6.54
N LEU A 19 -1.07 7.01 -5.21
CA LEU A 19 0.09 7.08 -4.34
C LEU A 19 1.10 6.00 -4.74
N ALA A 20 2.24 6.39 -5.31
CA ALA A 20 3.34 5.50 -5.51
C ALA A 20 3.98 5.20 -4.15
N GLY A 21 4.12 3.93 -3.82
CA GLY A 21 4.75 3.50 -2.58
C GLY A 21 6.27 3.67 -2.61
N ASP A 22 6.85 3.92 -1.45
CA ASP A 22 8.29 3.99 -1.24
C ASP A 22 8.79 2.67 -0.66
N VAL A 23 9.66 1.97 -1.39
CA VAL A 23 10.21 0.67 -1.00
C VAL A 23 11.00 0.76 0.31
N ALA A 24 11.82 1.78 0.49
CA ALA A 24 12.64 1.93 1.70
C ALA A 24 11.78 2.20 2.93
N ALA A 25 10.76 3.06 2.82
CA ALA A 25 9.81 3.31 3.89
C ALA A 25 9.00 2.06 4.22
N GLY A 26 8.58 1.32 3.20
CA GLY A 26 7.88 0.04 3.35
C GLY A 26 8.72 -1.01 4.08
N LYS A 27 10.01 -1.10 3.74
CA LYS A 27 10.96 -1.98 4.43
C LYS A 27 11.06 -1.67 5.92
N ALA A 28 11.21 -0.39 6.25
CA ALA A 28 11.32 0.05 7.64
C ALA A 28 10.04 -0.27 8.42
N ARG A 29 8.88 -0.02 7.84
CA ARG A 29 7.60 -0.33 8.48
C ARG A 29 7.38 -1.83 8.63
N ALA A 30 7.70 -2.61 7.60
CA ALA A 30 7.58 -4.06 7.63
C ALA A 30 8.43 -4.70 8.73
N ALA A 31 9.64 -4.20 8.94
CA ALA A 31 10.54 -4.70 9.98
C ALA A 31 9.93 -4.55 11.39
N VAL A 32 9.18 -3.48 11.61
CA VAL A 32 8.56 -3.19 12.92
C VAL A 32 7.25 -3.96 13.12
N SER A 33 6.43 -4.07 12.09
CA SER A 33 5.03 -4.50 12.24
C SER A 33 4.69 -5.83 11.59
N CYS A 34 5.44 -6.27 10.60
CA CYS A 34 5.05 -7.40 9.74
C CYS A 34 6.00 -8.60 9.87
N ALA A 35 7.27 -8.34 10.13
CA ALA A 35 8.33 -9.33 10.03
C ALA A 35 8.19 -10.49 11.03
N ALA A 36 7.64 -10.24 12.22
CA ALA A 36 7.48 -11.28 13.24
C ALA A 36 6.65 -12.47 12.74
N CYS A 37 5.67 -12.22 11.88
CA CYS A 37 4.79 -13.26 11.33
C CYS A 37 5.13 -13.58 9.87
N HIS A 38 5.42 -12.57 9.06
CA HIS A 38 5.63 -12.74 7.62
C HIS A 38 7.09 -12.85 7.19
N GLY A 39 8.03 -12.70 8.11
CA GLY A 39 9.46 -12.72 7.84
C GLY A 39 10.02 -11.36 7.39
N LEU A 40 11.29 -11.11 7.67
CA LEU A 40 11.99 -9.86 7.29
C LEU A 40 11.99 -9.62 5.78
N LYS A 41 12.01 -10.69 5.00
CA LYS A 41 12.02 -10.65 3.54
C LYS A 41 10.70 -11.16 2.94
N GLY A 42 9.63 -11.13 3.71
CA GLY A 42 8.31 -11.58 3.24
C GLY A 42 8.19 -13.07 3.01
N ILE A 43 9.12 -13.86 3.55
CA ILE A 43 9.04 -15.32 3.58
C ILE A 43 8.79 -15.74 5.01
N SER A 44 7.58 -16.29 5.25
CA SER A 44 7.17 -16.74 6.57
C SER A 44 7.89 -18.03 6.95
N LEU A 45 8.27 -18.15 8.22
CA LEU A 45 8.80 -19.38 8.78
C LEU A 45 7.72 -20.27 9.40
N LEU A 46 6.50 -19.74 9.54
CA LEU A 46 5.38 -20.43 10.18
C LEU A 46 4.30 -20.77 9.15
N PRO A 47 3.76 -22.00 9.19
CA PRO A 47 2.83 -22.46 8.15
C PRO A 47 1.49 -21.72 8.14
N ASP A 48 1.10 -21.09 9.25
CA ASP A 48 -0.16 -20.37 9.36
C ASP A 48 -0.11 -18.94 8.82
N TYR A 49 1.09 -18.44 8.52
CA TYR A 49 1.27 -17.08 7.99
C TYR A 49 1.74 -17.13 6.53
N PRO A 50 1.10 -16.38 5.64
CA PRO A 50 1.46 -16.43 4.24
C PRO A 50 2.75 -15.68 3.94
N ASN A 51 3.43 -16.12 2.88
CA ASN A 51 4.49 -15.36 2.26
C ASN A 51 3.90 -14.13 1.57
N LEU A 52 4.61 -13.00 1.64
CA LEU A 52 4.24 -11.75 0.99
C LEU A 52 5.23 -11.35 -0.11
N ALA A 53 6.43 -11.94 -0.12
CA ALA A 53 7.46 -11.63 -1.09
C ALA A 53 6.99 -11.88 -2.54
N GLY A 54 7.19 -10.90 -3.40
CA GLY A 54 6.83 -10.99 -4.81
C GLY A 54 5.32 -10.93 -5.09
N GLN A 55 4.48 -10.71 -4.09
CA GLN A 55 3.05 -10.57 -4.30
C GLN A 55 2.77 -9.25 -5.02
N LYS A 56 1.73 -9.23 -5.84
CA LYS A 56 1.34 -8.05 -6.61
C LYS A 56 1.01 -6.87 -5.70
N ALA A 57 1.60 -5.72 -5.95
CA ALA A 57 1.42 -4.52 -5.13
C ALA A 57 -0.05 -4.14 -4.98
N ARG A 58 -0.81 -4.15 -6.07
CA ARG A 58 -2.24 -3.82 -6.01
C ARG A 58 -3.05 -4.81 -5.17
N TYR A 59 -2.70 -6.08 -5.22
CA TYR A 59 -3.35 -7.09 -4.37
C TYR A 59 -3.04 -6.84 -2.89
N LEU A 60 -1.79 -6.52 -2.57
CA LEU A 60 -1.38 -6.18 -1.20
C LEU A 60 -2.10 -4.93 -0.68
N GLU A 61 -2.21 -3.88 -1.50
CA GLU A 61 -2.96 -2.68 -1.13
C GLU A 61 -4.41 -2.99 -0.83
N LYS A 62 -5.08 -3.71 -1.71
CA LYS A 62 -6.48 -4.11 -1.52
C LYS A 62 -6.66 -4.96 -0.28
N SER A 63 -5.76 -5.90 -0.04
CA SER A 63 -5.83 -6.80 1.12
C SER A 63 -5.66 -6.02 2.43
N LEU A 64 -4.67 -5.13 2.51
CA LEU A 64 -4.46 -4.31 3.70
C LEU A 64 -5.64 -3.34 3.94
N GLN A 65 -6.18 -2.74 2.89
CA GLN A 65 -7.39 -1.91 2.99
C GLN A 65 -8.59 -2.71 3.50
N ALA A 66 -8.78 -3.93 3.00
CA ALA A 66 -9.87 -4.79 3.41
C ALA A 66 -9.74 -5.27 4.87
N PHE A 67 -8.52 -5.55 5.33
CA PHE A 67 -8.29 -5.81 6.74
C PHE A 67 -8.51 -4.57 7.60
N ARG A 68 -8.10 -3.40 7.13
CA ARG A 68 -8.28 -2.14 7.85
C ARG A 68 -9.76 -1.77 8.01
N ASP A 69 -10.57 -1.93 6.98
CA ASP A 69 -11.99 -1.59 7.00
C ASP A 69 -12.89 -2.71 7.53
N GLY A 70 -12.35 -3.90 7.76
CA GLY A 70 -13.08 -5.03 8.30
C GLY A 70 -13.83 -5.88 7.27
N SER A 71 -13.75 -5.58 5.99
CA SER A 71 -14.40 -6.38 4.95
C SER A 71 -13.73 -7.75 4.75
N ARG A 72 -12.45 -7.86 5.09
CA ARG A 72 -11.76 -9.14 5.24
C ARG A 72 -11.48 -9.40 6.70
N VAL A 73 -11.90 -10.55 7.20
CA VAL A 73 -11.87 -10.86 8.64
C VAL A 73 -10.73 -11.80 8.97
N ASN A 74 -9.81 -11.31 9.78
CA ASN A 74 -8.79 -12.07 10.49
C ASN A 74 -8.39 -11.23 11.72
N ALA A 75 -8.59 -11.75 12.91
CA ALA A 75 -8.42 -10.97 14.13
C ALA A 75 -7.05 -10.30 14.25
N ILE A 76 -5.98 -11.01 13.88
CA ILE A 76 -4.61 -10.48 13.95
C ILE A 76 -4.42 -9.40 12.89
N MET A 77 -4.75 -9.69 11.63
CA MET A 77 -4.55 -8.73 10.55
C MET A 77 -5.47 -7.52 10.66
N ASN A 78 -6.70 -7.68 11.15
CA ASN A 78 -7.58 -6.53 11.43
C ASN A 78 -6.93 -5.57 12.42
N ALA A 79 -6.33 -6.10 13.49
CA ALA A 79 -5.61 -5.29 14.47
C ALA A 79 -4.35 -4.63 13.88
N MET A 80 -3.58 -5.38 13.09
CA MET A 80 -2.35 -4.87 12.47
C MET A 80 -2.61 -3.78 11.45
N ALA A 81 -3.66 -3.92 10.65
CA ALA A 81 -4.00 -2.96 9.60
C ALA A 81 -4.80 -1.75 10.08
N ALA A 82 -5.42 -1.81 11.26
CA ALA A 82 -6.37 -0.81 11.74
C ALA A 82 -5.83 0.63 11.73
N ARG A 83 -4.55 0.82 12.02
CA ARG A 83 -3.91 2.14 12.13
C ARG A 83 -3.01 2.48 10.94
N LEU A 84 -2.95 1.63 9.91
CA LEU A 84 -2.16 1.94 8.73
C LEU A 84 -2.79 3.08 7.95
N THR A 85 -1.97 4.05 7.59
CA THR A 85 -2.37 5.11 6.65
C THR A 85 -2.34 4.58 5.22
N ASP A 86 -3.01 5.30 4.31
CA ASP A 86 -2.93 4.96 2.87
C ASP A 86 -1.49 4.97 2.37
N ARG A 87 -0.68 5.92 2.85
CA ARG A 87 0.75 5.99 2.51
C ARG A 87 1.50 4.75 3.00
N GLU A 88 1.30 4.32 4.23
CA GLU A 88 1.94 3.14 4.78
C GLU A 88 1.52 1.86 4.04
N ILE A 89 0.26 1.76 3.66
CA ILE A 89 -0.23 0.65 2.84
C ILE A 89 0.46 0.63 1.48
N ALA A 90 0.58 1.77 0.82
CA ALA A 90 1.27 1.87 -0.46
C ALA A 90 2.77 1.51 -0.34
N ASP A 91 3.43 1.98 0.70
CA ASP A 91 4.83 1.70 0.97
C ASP A 91 5.08 0.21 1.25
N LEU A 92 4.25 -0.41 2.07
CA LEU A 92 4.31 -1.85 2.35
C LEU A 92 4.09 -2.68 1.09
N ALA A 93 3.10 -2.31 0.29
CA ALA A 93 2.82 -2.99 -0.98
C ALA A 93 4.00 -2.87 -1.95
N ALA A 94 4.62 -1.71 -2.05
CA ALA A 94 5.80 -1.49 -2.87
C ALA A 94 6.98 -2.35 -2.40
N TYR A 95 7.21 -2.40 -1.09
CA TYR A 95 8.30 -3.19 -0.53
C TYR A 95 8.13 -4.68 -0.80
N PHE A 96 7.03 -5.27 -0.34
CA PHE A 96 6.84 -6.72 -0.49
C PHE A 96 6.76 -7.16 -1.94
N SER A 97 6.12 -6.38 -2.81
CA SER A 97 6.06 -6.72 -4.24
C SER A 97 7.41 -6.64 -4.93
N SER A 98 8.36 -5.88 -4.41
CA SER A 98 9.72 -5.76 -4.94
C SER A 98 10.61 -6.95 -4.59
N LEU A 99 10.23 -7.77 -3.65
CA LEU A 99 11.01 -8.92 -3.18
C LEU A 99 10.83 -10.13 -4.10
N GLU A 100 11.86 -10.90 -4.26
CA GLU A 100 11.86 -12.14 -5.05
C GLU A 100 11.75 -13.38 -4.15
#